data_17aba5506fdcc07355bb8691d8f96001
#
_entry.id   17aba5506fdcc07355bb8691d8f96001
#
_cell.length_a   1.000
_cell.length_b   1.000
_cell.length_c   1.000
_cell.angle_alpha   90.00
_cell.angle_beta   90.00
_cell.angle_gamma   90.00
#
_symmetry.space_group_name_H-M   'P 1'
#
loop_
_entity.id
_entity.type
_entity.pdbx_description
1 polymer ?
#
loop_
_entity_poly.entity_id
_entity_poly.type
_entity_poly.pdbx_seq_one_letter_code
_entity_poly.pdbx_strand_id
1 'polypeptide(L)'
;MAESFFDRLQVQAFRAGIQPRTDDSMDWFRDKLRNMRNINRQQLIKDQRLERVTRPRMGDMYMFFYDPKHKDTLPYYDTFPLIIMVERAPGGFYGLNLHYLPPVLRAKLFDSLQLTNDRYDETTRFRARYRVLSSVRKLRMFRPAFKHYLTQHVESRIAKVQPAEWEIAMFMQTQRFKKSTATNVYRESRRAIRSA
;
A
#
# COMPACT_ATOMS: atom_id res chain seq x y z
N MET A 1 -7.46 22.98 -13.87
CA MET A 1 -7.65 21.62 -13.33
C MET A 1 -6.92 21.53 -11.99
N ALA A 2 -7.58 21.07 -10.93
CA ALA A 2 -6.90 20.94 -9.63
C ALA A 2 -5.83 19.84 -9.72
N GLU A 3 -4.61 20.15 -9.27
CA GLU A 3 -3.53 19.17 -9.19
C GLU A 3 -3.90 18.05 -8.21
N SER A 4 -3.55 16.79 -8.55
CA SER A 4 -3.75 15.66 -7.64
C SER A 4 -2.85 15.81 -6.40
N PHE A 5 -3.19 15.07 -5.35
CA PHE A 5 -2.37 15.01 -4.16
C PHE A 5 -0.94 14.50 -4.48
N PHE A 6 -0.85 13.49 -5.33
CA PHE A 6 0.42 12.90 -5.76
C PHE A 6 1.25 13.87 -6.61
N ASP A 7 0.64 14.53 -7.60
CA ASP A 7 1.33 15.51 -8.45
C ASP A 7 1.95 16.64 -7.64
N ARG A 8 1.20 17.18 -6.68
CA ARG A 8 1.72 18.25 -5.81
C ARG A 8 2.98 17.83 -5.06
N LEU A 9 3.03 16.60 -4.54
CA LEU A 9 4.21 16.11 -3.84
C LEU A 9 5.35 15.80 -4.79
N GLN A 10 5.08 15.26 -5.98
CA GLN A 10 6.10 15.05 -7.01
C GLN A 10 6.73 16.36 -7.47
N VAL A 11 5.90 17.39 -7.72
CA VAL A 11 6.40 18.74 -8.07
C VAL A 11 7.25 19.34 -6.95
N GLN A 12 6.83 19.18 -5.69
CA GLN A 12 7.64 19.65 -4.55
C GLN A 12 8.98 18.92 -4.45
N ALA A 13 9.01 17.60 -4.63
CA ALA A 13 10.25 16.83 -4.64
C ALA A 13 11.17 17.27 -5.79
N PHE A 14 10.63 17.42 -6.99
CA PHE A 14 11.38 17.92 -8.15
C PHE A 14 11.98 19.30 -7.89
N ARG A 15 11.22 20.25 -7.33
CA ARG A 15 11.70 21.59 -6.97
C ARG A 15 12.78 21.56 -5.89
N ALA A 16 12.79 20.55 -5.04
CA ALA A 16 13.80 20.31 -4.02
C ALA A 16 15.03 19.57 -4.56
N GLY A 17 15.10 19.27 -5.86
CA GLY A 17 16.21 18.56 -6.49
C GLY A 17 16.24 17.07 -6.17
N ILE A 18 15.15 16.51 -5.65
CA ILE A 18 15.05 15.10 -5.25
C ILE A 18 14.79 14.25 -6.49
N GLN A 19 15.69 13.31 -6.76
CA GLN A 19 15.53 12.36 -7.84
C GLN A 19 14.61 11.22 -7.39
N PRO A 20 13.56 10.86 -8.16
CA PRO A 20 12.63 9.80 -7.81
C PRO A 20 13.33 8.43 -7.75
N ARG A 21 12.85 7.55 -6.90
CA ARG A 21 13.32 6.16 -6.71
C ARG A 21 14.76 6.05 -6.21
N THR A 22 15.16 6.96 -5.35
CA THR A 22 16.43 6.93 -4.62
C THR A 22 16.17 6.81 -3.11
N ASP A 23 17.18 6.47 -2.34
CA ASP A 23 17.09 6.49 -0.87
C ASP A 23 16.75 7.91 -0.37
N ASP A 24 17.31 8.93 -1.01
CA ASP A 24 17.00 10.33 -0.71
C ASP A 24 15.52 10.66 -0.94
N SER A 25 14.93 10.16 -2.03
CA SER A 25 13.50 10.39 -2.30
C SER A 25 12.62 9.68 -1.26
N MET A 26 12.95 8.47 -0.87
CA MET A 26 12.21 7.74 0.17
C MET A 26 12.29 8.45 1.51
N ASP A 27 13.44 8.91 1.91
CA ASP A 27 13.64 9.66 3.15
C ASP A 27 12.88 10.99 3.11
N TRP A 28 12.97 11.72 2.01
CA TRP A 28 12.26 12.97 1.82
C TRP A 28 10.74 12.80 1.90
N PHE A 29 10.16 11.83 1.18
CA PHE A 29 8.71 11.57 1.23
C PHE A 29 8.27 11.08 2.61
N ARG A 30 9.04 10.22 3.27
CA ARG A 30 8.77 9.76 4.63
C ARG A 30 8.68 10.95 5.60
N ASP A 31 9.64 11.85 5.56
CA ASP A 31 9.69 12.99 6.47
C ASP A 31 8.60 14.02 6.13
N LYS A 32 8.36 14.28 4.85
CA LYS A 32 7.31 15.19 4.40
C LYS A 32 5.92 14.69 4.81
N LEU A 33 5.64 13.40 4.63
CA LEU A 33 4.33 12.80 4.90
C LEU A 33 4.11 12.49 6.38
N ARG A 34 5.18 12.38 7.18
CA ARG A 34 5.09 12.18 8.63
C ARG A 34 4.27 13.25 9.33
N ASN A 35 4.33 14.47 8.85
CA ASN A 35 3.65 15.63 9.43
C ASN A 35 2.27 15.88 8.81
N MET A 36 1.91 15.16 7.74
CA MET A 36 0.62 15.30 7.06
C MET A 36 -0.45 14.40 7.68
N ARG A 37 -1.07 14.86 8.79
CA ARG A 37 -2.04 14.06 9.56
C ARG A 37 -3.43 13.99 8.96
N ASN A 38 -3.81 14.92 8.08
CA ASN A 38 -5.20 15.10 7.61
C ASN A 38 -5.34 14.85 6.11
N ILE A 39 -4.90 13.68 5.62
CA ILE A 39 -5.12 13.30 4.23
C ILE A 39 -6.60 12.91 4.05
N ASN A 40 -7.30 13.63 3.19
CA ASN A 40 -8.71 13.37 2.91
C ASN A 40 -8.86 12.13 2.00
N ARG A 41 -9.24 11.00 2.60
CA ARG A 41 -9.42 9.71 1.90
C ARG A 41 -10.52 9.75 0.85
N GLN A 42 -11.58 10.52 1.09
CA GLN A 42 -12.67 10.69 0.13
C GLN A 42 -12.19 11.44 -1.12
N GLN A 43 -11.36 12.48 -0.94
CA GLN A 43 -10.76 13.17 -2.08
C GLN A 43 -9.81 12.28 -2.85
N LEU A 44 -8.96 11.48 -2.16
CA LEU A 44 -8.08 10.51 -2.82
C LEU A 44 -8.87 9.53 -3.71
N ILE A 45 -9.92 8.93 -3.18
CA ILE A 45 -10.72 7.97 -3.95
C ILE A 45 -11.48 8.64 -5.10
N LYS A 46 -11.88 9.89 -4.94
CA LYS A 46 -12.60 10.65 -5.99
C LYS A 46 -11.67 11.26 -7.04
N ASP A 47 -10.36 11.27 -6.80
CA ASP A 47 -9.40 11.83 -7.76
C ASP A 47 -9.51 11.11 -9.10
N GLN A 48 -9.94 11.83 -10.14
CA GLN A 48 -10.19 11.29 -11.48
C GLN A 48 -8.92 10.80 -12.18
N ARG A 49 -7.74 11.23 -11.72
CA ARG A 49 -6.44 10.81 -12.27
C ARG A 49 -6.04 9.41 -11.82
N LEU A 50 -6.53 8.96 -10.67
CA LEU A 50 -6.33 7.58 -10.26
C LEU A 50 -7.20 6.65 -11.11
N GLU A 51 -6.55 5.72 -11.78
CA GLU A 51 -7.22 4.72 -12.60
C GLU A 51 -8.21 3.93 -11.77
N ARG A 52 -9.48 3.88 -12.22
CA ARG A 52 -10.47 3.00 -11.64
C ARG A 52 -10.33 1.61 -12.25
N VAL A 53 -10.25 0.60 -11.41
CA VAL A 53 -10.23 -0.79 -11.88
C VAL A 53 -11.40 -1.59 -11.32
N THR A 54 -11.97 -2.45 -12.17
CA THR A 54 -13.01 -3.41 -11.76
C THR A 54 -12.41 -4.77 -11.42
N ARG A 55 -11.25 -5.08 -12.00
CA ARG A 55 -10.53 -6.35 -11.79
C ARG A 55 -9.08 -6.07 -11.44
N PRO A 56 -8.73 -6.04 -10.15
CA PRO A 56 -7.36 -5.85 -9.72
C PRO A 56 -6.41 -6.86 -10.36
N ARG A 57 -5.20 -6.42 -10.70
CA ARG A 57 -4.13 -7.25 -11.24
C ARG A 57 -3.10 -7.55 -10.16
N MET A 58 -2.53 -8.75 -10.20
CA MET A 58 -1.44 -9.14 -9.30
C MET A 58 -0.23 -8.23 -9.50
N GLY A 59 0.40 -7.86 -8.41
CA GLY A 59 1.59 -7.01 -8.40
C GLY A 59 1.34 -5.51 -8.50
N ASP A 60 0.10 -5.07 -8.70
CA ASP A 60 -0.27 -3.65 -8.67
C ASP A 60 -0.73 -3.21 -7.28
N MET A 61 -0.59 -1.90 -7.01
CA MET A 61 -0.99 -1.29 -5.75
C MET A 61 -2.37 -0.62 -5.88
N TYR A 62 -3.20 -0.80 -4.85
CA TYR A 62 -4.58 -0.29 -4.83
C TYR A 62 -4.96 0.29 -3.49
N MET A 63 -5.91 1.24 -3.50
CA MET A 63 -6.60 1.73 -2.33
C MET A 63 -8.11 1.76 -2.56
N PHE A 64 -8.89 1.51 -1.50
CA PHE A 64 -10.35 1.48 -1.55
C PHE A 64 -10.93 1.55 -0.14
N PHE A 65 -12.23 1.85 -0.02
CA PHE A 65 -12.97 1.65 1.23
C PHE A 65 -13.44 0.21 1.34
N TYR A 66 -13.36 -0.33 2.55
CA TYR A 66 -13.65 -1.74 2.82
C TYR A 66 -14.39 -1.94 4.15
N ASP A 67 -15.50 -2.69 4.13
CA ASP A 67 -16.23 -3.13 5.31
C ASP A 67 -16.11 -4.66 5.49
N PRO A 68 -15.24 -5.18 6.38
CA PRO A 68 -14.98 -6.61 6.48
C PRO A 68 -16.22 -7.40 6.91
N LYS A 69 -16.46 -8.56 6.27
CA LYS A 69 -17.56 -9.49 6.61
C LYS A 69 -17.60 -9.87 8.09
N HIS A 70 -16.42 -10.07 8.68
CA HIS A 70 -16.29 -10.55 10.07
C HIS A 70 -15.84 -9.43 11.04
N LYS A 71 -16.23 -8.19 10.77
CA LYS A 71 -15.82 -7.01 11.55
C LYS A 71 -16.12 -7.14 13.05
N ASP A 72 -17.17 -7.86 13.43
CA ASP A 72 -17.57 -8.00 14.82
C ASP A 72 -16.62 -8.90 15.63
N THR A 73 -16.08 -9.93 15.00
CA THR A 73 -15.16 -10.91 15.61
C THR A 73 -13.69 -10.57 15.42
N LEU A 74 -13.35 -9.69 14.46
CA LEU A 74 -11.98 -9.26 14.25
C LEU A 74 -11.49 -8.38 15.41
N PRO A 75 -10.28 -8.60 15.93
CA PRO A 75 -9.70 -7.77 16.99
C PRO A 75 -9.50 -6.32 16.53
N TYR A 76 -9.16 -6.13 15.25
CA TYR A 76 -9.10 -4.85 14.54
C TYR A 76 -9.05 -5.07 13.04
N TYR A 77 -9.37 -4.03 12.29
CA TYR A 77 -9.35 -4.05 10.83
C TYR A 77 -9.15 -2.64 10.25
N ASP A 78 -8.64 -2.59 9.02
CA ASP A 78 -8.44 -1.35 8.28
C ASP A 78 -9.60 -1.13 7.30
N THR A 79 -10.27 0.01 7.41
CA THR A 79 -11.41 0.38 6.55
C THR A 79 -10.99 1.18 5.31
N PHE A 80 -9.71 1.51 5.17
CA PHE A 80 -9.14 2.17 4.00
C PHE A 80 -7.80 1.54 3.64
N PRO A 81 -7.79 0.26 3.22
CA PRO A 81 -6.56 -0.45 2.93
C PRO A 81 -5.78 0.14 1.74
N LEU A 82 -4.46 0.14 1.89
CA LEU A 82 -3.48 0.31 0.82
C LEU A 82 -2.79 -1.03 0.61
N ILE A 83 -3.06 -1.69 -0.49
CA ILE A 83 -2.60 -3.05 -0.73
C ILE A 83 -1.76 -3.19 -1.99
N ILE A 84 -0.85 -4.17 -1.97
CA ILE A 84 -0.32 -4.76 -3.19
C ILE A 84 -1.05 -6.09 -3.38
N MET A 85 -1.74 -6.26 -4.52
CA MET A 85 -2.45 -7.49 -4.80
C MET A 85 -1.47 -8.63 -5.07
N VAL A 86 -1.67 -9.78 -4.42
CA VAL A 86 -0.77 -10.93 -4.50
C VAL A 86 -1.35 -12.05 -5.34
N GLU A 87 -2.59 -12.43 -5.08
CA GLU A 87 -3.25 -13.50 -5.85
C GLU A 87 -4.78 -13.35 -5.83
N ARG A 88 -5.45 -14.01 -6.76
CA ARG A 88 -6.91 -14.12 -6.76
C ARG A 88 -7.37 -15.18 -5.75
N ALA A 89 -8.55 -14.97 -5.18
CA ALA A 89 -9.19 -15.90 -4.25
C ALA A 89 -10.67 -16.03 -4.58
N PRO A 90 -11.34 -17.10 -4.15
CA PRO A 90 -12.78 -17.24 -4.28
C PRO A 90 -13.51 -16.04 -3.66
N GLY A 91 -14.35 -15.38 -4.45
CA GLY A 91 -15.11 -14.20 -4.03
C GLY A 91 -14.29 -12.91 -3.85
N GLY A 92 -13.00 -12.93 -4.18
CA GLY A 92 -12.14 -11.76 -3.99
C GLY A 92 -10.66 -11.95 -4.34
N PHE A 93 -9.78 -11.44 -3.50
CA PHE A 93 -8.34 -11.48 -3.72
C PHE A 93 -7.54 -11.38 -2.41
N TYR A 94 -6.33 -11.89 -2.43
CA TYR A 94 -5.36 -11.65 -1.36
C TYR A 94 -4.51 -10.43 -1.67
N GLY A 95 -4.30 -9.60 -0.65
CA GLY A 95 -3.46 -8.42 -0.71
C GLY A 95 -2.53 -8.31 0.50
N LEU A 96 -1.36 -7.72 0.25
CA LEU A 96 -0.44 -7.31 1.29
C LEU A 96 -0.81 -5.87 1.69
N ASN A 97 -1.49 -5.70 2.82
CA ASN A 97 -1.88 -4.38 3.32
C ASN A 97 -0.70 -3.69 4.01
N LEU A 98 -0.19 -2.65 3.37
CA LEU A 98 0.97 -1.91 3.84
C LEU A 98 0.73 -1.22 5.18
N HIS A 99 -0.52 -0.90 5.51
CA HIS A 99 -0.88 -0.27 6.78
C HIS A 99 -0.61 -1.14 8.01
N TYR A 100 -0.55 -2.47 7.86
CA TYR A 100 -0.19 -3.38 8.95
C TYR A 100 1.33 -3.48 9.16
N LEU A 101 2.12 -2.93 8.26
CA LEU A 101 3.58 -2.93 8.37
C LEU A 101 4.08 -1.63 9.00
N PRO A 102 5.01 -1.70 9.96
CA PRO A 102 5.76 -0.54 10.38
C PRO A 102 6.47 0.15 9.20
N PRO A 103 6.65 1.48 9.21
CA PRO A 103 7.24 2.22 8.07
C PRO A 103 8.58 1.65 7.58
N VAL A 104 9.46 1.20 8.48
CA VAL A 104 10.75 0.58 8.13
C VAL A 104 10.57 -0.70 7.30
N LEU A 105 9.56 -1.53 7.60
CA LEU A 105 9.30 -2.75 6.83
C LEU A 105 8.63 -2.44 5.48
N ARG A 106 7.85 -1.36 5.41
CA ARG A 106 7.32 -0.87 4.12
C ARG A 106 8.45 -0.45 3.19
N ALA A 107 9.42 0.33 3.70
CA ALA A 107 10.59 0.73 2.95
C ALA A 107 11.37 -0.47 2.42
N LYS A 108 11.71 -1.45 3.27
CA LYS A 108 12.40 -2.67 2.86
C LYS A 108 11.66 -3.48 1.78
N LEU A 109 10.33 -3.56 1.89
CA LEU A 109 9.51 -4.21 0.86
C LEU A 109 9.60 -3.43 -0.46
N PHE A 110 9.50 -2.11 -0.38
CA PHE A 110 9.55 -1.24 -1.54
C PHE A 110 10.89 -1.34 -2.28
N ASP A 111 12.02 -1.32 -1.54
CA ASP A 111 13.35 -1.55 -2.10
C ASP A 111 13.42 -2.88 -2.85
N SER A 112 12.91 -3.94 -2.25
CA SER A 112 12.87 -5.25 -2.88
C SER A 112 12.03 -5.27 -4.16
N LEU A 113 10.96 -4.48 -4.22
CA LEU A 113 10.10 -4.36 -5.40
C LEU A 113 10.69 -3.42 -6.47
N GLN A 114 11.46 -2.42 -6.07
CA GLN A 114 12.14 -1.48 -6.98
C GLN A 114 13.36 -2.11 -7.67
N LEU A 115 14.17 -2.86 -6.96
CA LEU A 115 15.34 -3.54 -7.53
C LEU A 115 14.97 -4.45 -8.72
N THR A 116 13.71 -4.87 -8.77
CA THR A 116 13.16 -5.63 -9.89
C THR A 116 12.60 -4.77 -11.02
N ASN A 117 12.50 -3.43 -10.87
CA ASN A 117 11.68 -2.58 -11.76
C ASN A 117 12.44 -1.90 -12.91
N ASP A 118 13.71 -1.62 -12.77
CA ASP A 118 14.40 -0.70 -13.70
C ASP A 118 15.21 -1.36 -14.82
N ARG A 119 15.35 -2.70 -14.83
CA ARG A 119 16.24 -3.40 -15.78
C ARG A 119 15.55 -4.27 -16.82
N TYR A 120 14.22 -4.45 -16.79
CA TYR A 120 13.54 -5.46 -17.58
C TYR A 120 12.27 -4.95 -18.29
N ASP A 121 11.83 -5.64 -19.34
CA ASP A 121 10.54 -5.42 -19.99
C ASP A 121 9.34 -5.66 -19.05
N GLU A 122 8.15 -5.22 -19.44
CA GLU A 122 6.95 -5.33 -18.56
C GLU A 122 6.63 -6.77 -18.13
N THR A 123 6.84 -7.74 -18.98
CA THR A 123 6.54 -9.15 -18.70
C THR A 123 7.52 -9.70 -17.67
N THR A 124 8.80 -9.37 -17.82
CA THR A 124 9.87 -9.79 -16.90
C THR A 124 9.73 -9.04 -15.56
N ARG A 125 9.37 -7.75 -15.57
CA ARG A 125 9.02 -6.97 -14.36
C ARG A 125 7.86 -7.58 -13.60
N PHE A 126 6.80 -7.99 -14.30
CA PHE A 126 5.65 -8.65 -13.69
C PHE A 126 6.06 -9.98 -13.04
N ARG A 127 6.82 -10.82 -13.72
CA ARG A 127 7.30 -12.11 -13.19
C ARG A 127 8.21 -11.94 -11.99
N ALA A 128 9.12 -10.97 -12.03
CA ALA A 128 10.04 -10.67 -10.92
C ALA A 128 9.26 -10.18 -9.70
N ARG A 129 8.32 -9.23 -9.89
CA ARG A 129 7.44 -8.71 -8.86
C ARG A 129 6.58 -9.80 -8.23
N TYR A 130 5.99 -10.68 -9.06
CA TYR A 130 5.23 -11.83 -8.59
C TYR A 130 6.09 -12.80 -7.76
N ARG A 131 7.33 -13.07 -8.21
CA ARG A 131 8.26 -13.94 -7.47
C ARG A 131 8.62 -13.35 -6.11
N VAL A 132 8.90 -12.06 -6.04
CA VAL A 132 9.17 -11.36 -4.77
C VAL A 132 7.93 -11.41 -3.87
N LEU A 133 6.73 -11.08 -4.37
CA LEU A 133 5.49 -11.10 -3.60
C LEU A 133 5.11 -12.51 -3.12
N SER A 134 5.33 -13.53 -3.94
CA SER A 134 5.10 -14.92 -3.54
C SER A 134 6.08 -15.36 -2.44
N SER A 135 7.32 -14.86 -2.49
CA SER A 135 8.31 -15.06 -1.43
C SER A 135 7.93 -14.31 -0.15
N VAL A 136 7.44 -13.09 -0.28
CA VAL A 136 6.95 -12.25 0.83
C VAL A 136 5.85 -12.96 1.62
N ARG A 137 4.95 -13.71 0.97
CA ARG A 137 3.94 -14.53 1.64
C ARG A 137 4.56 -15.57 2.59
N LYS A 138 5.71 -16.14 2.23
CA LYS A 138 6.44 -17.13 3.04
C LYS A 138 7.26 -16.50 4.16
N LEU A 139 7.59 -15.22 4.04
CA LEU A 139 8.37 -14.50 5.04
C LEU A 139 7.49 -14.11 6.23
N ARG A 140 7.84 -14.62 7.40
CA ARG A 140 7.12 -14.37 8.66
C ARG A 140 6.85 -12.88 8.92
N MET A 141 7.82 -12.02 8.57
CA MET A 141 7.74 -10.57 8.79
C MET A 141 6.58 -9.89 8.06
N PHE A 142 6.03 -10.48 6.98
CA PHE A 142 4.92 -9.91 6.22
C PHE A 142 3.58 -10.60 6.50
N ARG A 143 3.58 -11.71 7.24
CA ARG A 143 2.37 -12.47 7.58
C ARG A 143 1.25 -11.61 8.19
N PRO A 144 1.49 -10.67 9.12
CA PRO A 144 0.44 -9.83 9.69
C PRO A 144 -0.26 -8.94 8.64
N ALA A 145 0.42 -8.59 7.56
CA ALA A 145 -0.10 -7.72 6.51
C ALA A 145 -0.89 -8.48 5.42
N PHE A 146 -0.82 -9.81 5.40
CA PHE A 146 -1.51 -10.66 4.43
C PHE A 146 -3.00 -10.73 4.75
N LYS A 147 -3.87 -10.25 3.85
CA LYS A 147 -5.31 -10.17 4.08
C LYS A 147 -6.10 -10.67 2.88
N HIS A 148 -7.23 -11.31 3.17
CA HIS A 148 -8.22 -11.68 2.17
C HIS A 148 -9.29 -10.59 2.09
N TYR A 149 -9.52 -10.06 0.90
CA TYR A 149 -10.53 -9.05 0.61
C TYR A 149 -11.64 -9.66 -0.26
N LEU A 150 -12.87 -9.63 0.25
CA LEU A 150 -14.05 -10.06 -0.50
C LEU A 150 -14.55 -8.89 -1.36
N THR A 151 -14.72 -9.11 -2.65
CA THR A 151 -15.11 -8.04 -3.59
C THR A 151 -16.45 -7.40 -3.22
N GLN A 152 -17.40 -8.19 -2.72
CA GLN A 152 -18.72 -7.70 -2.29
C GLN A 152 -18.68 -6.77 -1.07
N HIS A 153 -17.57 -6.70 -0.35
CA HIS A 153 -17.34 -5.86 0.81
C HIS A 153 -16.49 -4.61 0.50
N VAL A 154 -16.17 -4.40 -0.77
CA VAL A 154 -15.54 -3.17 -1.23
C VAL A 154 -16.61 -2.09 -1.40
N GLU A 155 -16.50 -1.01 -0.63
CA GLU A 155 -17.51 0.07 -0.53
C GLU A 155 -17.25 1.27 -1.46
N SER A 156 -16.17 1.23 -2.22
CA SER A 156 -15.82 2.30 -3.16
C SER A 156 -15.31 1.74 -4.46
N ARG A 157 -14.99 2.62 -5.42
CA ARG A 157 -14.13 2.20 -6.53
C ARG A 157 -12.79 1.69 -6.00
N ILE A 158 -12.19 0.74 -6.69
CA ILE A 158 -10.81 0.34 -6.46
C ILE A 158 -9.93 1.28 -7.28
N ALA A 159 -9.16 2.12 -6.61
CA ALA A 159 -8.25 3.06 -7.23
C ALA A 159 -6.86 2.47 -7.32
N LYS A 160 -6.30 2.43 -8.53
CA LYS A 160 -4.93 1.99 -8.77
C LYS A 160 -3.97 3.12 -8.47
N VAL A 161 -2.94 2.83 -7.71
CA VAL A 161 -1.79 3.73 -7.48
C VAL A 161 -0.75 3.42 -8.55
N GLN A 162 -0.39 4.43 -9.33
CA GLN A 162 0.60 4.24 -10.40
C GLN A 162 1.99 3.98 -9.81
N PRO A 163 2.86 3.20 -10.47
CA PRO A 163 4.19 2.88 -9.95
C PRO A 163 5.04 4.10 -9.57
N ALA A 164 4.89 5.21 -10.28
CA ALA A 164 5.57 6.47 -9.98
C ALA A 164 5.11 7.12 -8.66
N GLU A 165 3.94 6.72 -8.15
CA GLU A 165 3.31 7.28 -6.94
C GLU A 165 3.52 6.38 -5.70
N TRP A 166 4.10 5.19 -5.88
CA TRP A 166 4.24 4.21 -4.80
C TRP A 166 5.06 4.70 -3.62
N GLU A 167 6.14 5.48 -3.86
CA GLU A 167 6.95 6.07 -2.81
C GLU A 167 6.12 6.99 -1.91
N ILE A 168 5.24 7.79 -2.52
CA ILE A 168 4.34 8.67 -1.80
C ILE A 168 3.29 7.86 -1.05
N ALA A 169 2.58 6.97 -1.76
CA ALA A 169 1.49 6.18 -1.21
C ALA A 169 1.92 5.35 -0.01
N MET A 170 3.10 4.75 -0.05
CA MET A 170 3.64 3.90 1.00
C MET A 170 3.82 4.62 2.34
N PHE A 171 4.20 5.91 2.31
CA PHE A 171 4.41 6.70 3.52
C PHE A 171 3.19 7.52 3.94
N MET A 172 2.15 7.62 3.09
CA MET A 172 0.91 8.30 3.43
C MET A 172 0.27 7.67 4.68
N GLN A 173 -0.16 8.53 5.62
CA GLN A 173 -0.87 8.10 6.82
C GLN A 173 -2.38 8.02 6.56
N THR A 174 -2.77 7.14 5.63
CA THR A 174 -4.16 6.94 5.23
C THR A 174 -4.85 5.78 5.94
N GLN A 175 -4.14 5.01 6.75
CA GLN A 175 -4.71 3.89 7.51
C GLN A 175 -5.92 4.35 8.35
N ARG A 176 -6.95 3.52 8.35
CA ARG A 176 -8.18 3.77 9.12
C ARG A 176 -8.54 2.52 9.92
N PHE A 177 -7.77 2.25 10.96
CA PHE A 177 -8.06 1.14 11.85
C PHE A 177 -9.30 1.40 12.70
N LYS A 178 -10.12 0.35 12.82
CA LYS A 178 -11.20 0.24 13.79
C LYS A 178 -10.80 -0.72 14.90
N LYS A 179 -11.28 -0.48 16.11
CA LYS A 179 -10.99 -1.23 17.35
C LYS A 179 -9.51 -1.20 17.78
N SER A 180 -8.63 -0.48 17.11
CA SER A 180 -7.23 -0.33 17.49
C SER A 180 -6.61 0.93 16.88
N THR A 181 -5.42 1.28 17.36
CA THR A 181 -4.59 2.36 16.81
C THR A 181 -3.46 1.81 15.96
N ALA A 182 -2.91 2.61 15.04
CA ALA A 182 -1.77 2.20 14.22
C ALA A 182 -0.58 1.75 15.09
N THR A 183 -0.31 2.43 16.20
CA THR A 183 0.77 2.08 17.14
C THR A 183 0.58 0.68 17.72
N ASN A 184 -0.65 0.34 18.14
CA ASN A 184 -0.96 -0.98 18.67
C ASN A 184 -0.84 -2.06 17.59
N VAL A 185 -1.38 -1.82 16.40
CA VAL A 185 -1.26 -2.73 15.25
C VAL A 185 0.21 -3.02 14.92
N TYR A 186 1.07 -1.99 14.90
CA TYR A 186 2.50 -2.19 14.66
C TYR A 186 3.20 -2.97 15.77
N ARG A 187 2.80 -2.75 17.03
CA ARG A 187 3.33 -3.50 18.16
C ARG A 187 2.95 -4.99 18.07
N GLU A 188 1.70 -5.29 17.76
CA GLU A 188 1.23 -6.67 17.57
C GLU A 188 1.88 -7.35 16.36
N SER A 189 2.02 -6.64 15.24
CA SER A 189 2.74 -7.14 14.07
C SER A 189 4.18 -7.52 14.41
N ARG A 190 4.89 -6.66 15.17
CA ARG A 190 6.26 -6.98 15.62
C ARG A 190 6.30 -8.19 16.56
N ARG A 191 5.30 -8.35 17.44
CA ARG A 191 5.19 -9.54 18.30
C ARG A 191 4.98 -10.80 17.48
N ALA A 192 4.03 -10.79 16.55
CA ALA A 192 3.76 -11.92 15.66
C ALA A 192 4.98 -12.32 14.81
N ILE A 193 5.82 -11.36 14.47
CA ILE A 193 7.07 -11.59 13.73
C ILE A 193 8.11 -12.28 14.62
N ARG A 194 8.18 -11.90 15.91
CA ARG A 194 9.18 -12.46 16.87
C ARG A 194 8.79 -13.82 17.41
N SER A 195 7.49 -14.07 17.58
CA SER A 195 6.97 -15.34 18.14
C SER A 195 6.80 -16.45 17.10
N ALA A 196 7.07 -16.19 15.86
CA ALA A 196 6.98 -17.11 14.74
C ALA A 196 8.36 -17.57 14.28
#